data_5eda8d9c3f9ba9e632392c651ac5f7c3
#
_entry.id   5eda8d9c3f9ba9e632392c651ac5f7c3
#
_cell.length_a   1.000
_cell.length_b   1.000
_cell.length_c   1.000
_cell.angle_alpha   90.00
_cell.angle_beta   90.00
_cell.angle_gamma   90.00
#
_symmetry.space_group_name_H-M   'P 1'
#
loop_
_entity.id
_entity.type
_entity.pdbx_description
1 polymer ?
#
loop_
_entity_poly.entity_id
_entity_poly.type
_entity_poly.pdbx_seq_one_letter_code
_entity_poly.pdbx_strand_id
1 'polypeptide(L)'
;MASAFSYNSFGFLLILVAFSSLINISSAGRQIAPKTSIEFIRTSCSSTTYPKLCYESLLTQASMIQTSPQLIAHAALNVTLSTAKSTSALMVKLAKSQGLKPTEVGAMQDCVEELEDTIDELRKSISEMGQIKGSNFGLMINDVQTWVSAALTDENTCADGFGGKNMNGSVKTAVRSKIVTIAHLTSNALALVNSYASFHG
;
A
#
# COMPACT_ATOMS: atom_id res chain seq x y z
N MET A 1 -56.29 36.05 44.38
CA MET A 1 -56.56 35.54 43.02
C MET A 1 -55.27 34.83 42.54
N ALA A 2 -55.28 33.53 42.63
CA ALA A 2 -54.12 32.73 42.27
C ALA A 2 -54.45 32.02 40.94
N SER A 3 -53.71 32.31 39.88
CA SER A 3 -53.78 31.60 38.60
C SER A 3 -52.74 30.48 38.54
N ALA A 4 -53.26 29.28 38.58
CA ALA A 4 -52.43 28.09 38.42
C ALA A 4 -52.03 27.88 36.95
N PHE A 5 -50.74 27.88 36.64
CA PHE A 5 -50.22 27.44 35.35
C PHE A 5 -50.18 25.93 35.31
N SER A 6 -51.06 25.33 34.55
CA SER A 6 -51.00 23.89 34.20
C SER A 6 -49.91 23.64 33.19
N TYR A 7 -48.82 23.00 33.58
CA TYR A 7 -47.75 22.59 32.70
C TYR A 7 -48.12 21.27 32.00
N ASN A 8 -48.35 21.36 30.69
CA ASN A 8 -48.79 20.24 29.87
C ASN A 8 -47.70 19.15 29.80
N SER A 9 -47.90 18.07 30.53
CA SER A 9 -47.03 16.88 30.55
C SER A 9 -46.88 16.16 29.18
N PHE A 10 -47.71 16.54 28.21
CA PHE A 10 -47.69 15.97 26.84
C PHE A 10 -46.56 16.51 25.96
N GLY A 11 -46.06 17.71 26.21
CA GLY A 11 -44.95 18.30 25.44
C GLY A 11 -43.58 17.63 25.69
N PHE A 12 -43.36 17.16 26.90
CA PHE A 12 -42.13 16.54 27.31
C PHE A 12 -41.93 15.11 26.74
N LEU A 13 -43.05 14.40 26.55
CA LEU A 13 -43.03 13.05 26.01
C LEU A 13 -42.69 13.04 24.51
N LEU A 14 -43.14 14.03 23.76
CA LEU A 14 -42.83 14.15 22.32
C LEU A 14 -41.37 14.54 22.03
N ILE A 15 -40.75 15.32 22.92
CA ILE A 15 -39.30 15.67 22.78
C ILE A 15 -38.39 14.46 23.04
N LEU A 16 -38.75 13.59 23.98
CA LEU A 16 -37.96 12.39 24.27
C LEU A 16 -38.03 11.34 23.13
N VAL A 17 -39.15 11.25 22.43
CA VAL A 17 -39.28 10.34 21.26
C VAL A 17 -38.55 10.86 20.04
N ALA A 18 -38.42 12.18 19.86
CA ALA A 18 -37.66 12.76 18.75
C ALA A 18 -36.13 12.60 18.90
N PHE A 19 -35.59 12.49 20.13
CA PHE A 19 -34.16 12.29 20.37
C PHE A 19 -33.69 10.83 20.24
N SER A 20 -34.58 9.85 20.33
CA SER A 20 -34.23 8.44 20.17
C SER A 20 -34.04 7.99 18.73
N SER A 21 -34.43 8.83 17.73
CA SER A 21 -34.29 8.47 16.31
C SER A 21 -32.98 8.92 15.67
N LEU A 22 -32.07 9.58 16.40
CA LEU A 22 -30.81 10.12 15.85
C LEU A 22 -29.56 9.30 16.23
N ILE A 23 -29.74 8.20 16.96
CA ILE A 23 -28.62 7.25 17.15
C ILE A 23 -28.63 6.28 15.97
N ASN A 24 -28.32 6.77 14.77
CA ASN A 24 -27.75 5.94 13.74
C ASN A 24 -26.36 5.52 14.23
N ILE A 25 -26.30 4.42 14.96
CA ILE A 25 -25.06 3.68 15.19
C ILE A 25 -24.64 3.21 13.79
N SER A 26 -23.82 4.02 13.14
CA SER A 26 -23.06 3.59 11.97
C SER A 26 -22.14 2.47 12.46
N SER A 27 -22.67 1.26 12.58
CA SER A 27 -21.86 0.05 12.66
C SER A 27 -21.05 0.05 11.39
N ALA A 28 -19.79 0.51 11.48
CA ALA A 28 -18.77 0.23 10.49
C ALA A 28 -18.53 -1.28 10.55
N GLY A 29 -19.51 -2.03 10.09
CA GLY A 29 -19.41 -3.47 9.90
C GLY A 29 -18.24 -3.70 8.98
N ARG A 30 -17.17 -4.29 9.49
CA ARG A 30 -16.04 -4.78 8.70
C ARG A 30 -16.65 -5.64 7.60
N GLN A 31 -16.75 -5.09 6.40
CA GLN A 31 -17.31 -5.82 5.26
C GLN A 31 -16.43 -7.03 5.01
N ILE A 32 -16.98 -8.21 5.31
CA ILE A 32 -16.31 -9.48 4.99
C ILE A 32 -16.27 -9.56 3.47
N ALA A 33 -15.05 -9.55 2.92
CA ALA A 33 -14.86 -9.63 1.49
C ALA A 33 -15.54 -10.89 0.92
N PRO A 34 -16.21 -10.80 -0.23
CA PRO A 34 -16.80 -11.95 -0.88
C PRO A 34 -15.78 -13.08 -1.08
N LYS A 35 -16.19 -14.32 -0.87
CA LYS A 35 -15.32 -15.51 -1.04
C LYS A 35 -14.67 -15.53 -2.44
N THR A 36 -15.38 -15.06 -3.45
CA THR A 36 -14.90 -14.93 -4.84
C THR A 36 -13.71 -13.99 -4.98
N SER A 37 -13.71 -12.84 -4.25
CA SER A 37 -12.61 -11.89 -4.30
C SER A 37 -11.36 -12.44 -3.62
N ILE A 38 -11.51 -13.16 -2.52
CA ILE A 38 -10.39 -13.82 -1.82
C ILE A 38 -9.76 -14.89 -2.70
N GLU A 39 -10.58 -15.69 -3.38
CA GLU A 39 -10.10 -16.73 -4.29
C GLU A 39 -9.44 -16.12 -5.54
N PHE A 40 -9.97 -15.02 -6.07
CA PHE A 40 -9.33 -14.28 -7.16
C PHE A 40 -7.93 -13.79 -6.77
N ILE A 41 -7.78 -13.19 -5.58
CA ILE A 41 -6.45 -12.76 -5.08
C ILE A 41 -5.52 -13.96 -4.95
N ARG A 42 -5.99 -15.08 -4.38
CA ARG A 42 -5.20 -16.31 -4.24
C ARG A 42 -4.67 -16.80 -5.59
N THR A 43 -5.55 -16.90 -6.58
CA THR A 43 -5.22 -17.38 -7.93
C THR A 43 -4.26 -16.42 -8.62
N SER A 44 -4.53 -15.12 -8.60
CA SER A 44 -3.65 -14.11 -9.21
C SER A 44 -2.25 -14.08 -8.57
N CYS A 45 -2.17 -14.19 -7.25
CA CYS A 45 -0.90 -14.24 -6.54
C CYS A 45 -0.11 -15.54 -6.76
N SER A 46 -0.76 -16.64 -7.11
CA SER A 46 -0.08 -17.93 -7.31
C SER A 46 0.94 -17.91 -8.46
N SER A 47 0.77 -17.01 -9.42
CA SER A 47 1.68 -16.81 -10.56
C SER A 47 2.77 -15.77 -10.32
N THR A 48 2.83 -15.12 -9.16
CA THR A 48 3.87 -14.15 -8.83
C THR A 48 5.11 -14.82 -8.24
N THR A 49 6.24 -14.10 -8.20
CA THR A 49 7.50 -14.63 -7.66
C THR A 49 7.42 -14.93 -6.16
N TYR A 50 6.62 -14.17 -5.41
CA TYR A 50 6.46 -14.31 -3.94
C TYR A 50 4.98 -14.48 -3.58
N PRO A 51 4.35 -15.64 -3.88
CA PRO A 51 2.90 -15.85 -3.82
C PRO A 51 2.31 -15.60 -2.42
N LYS A 52 2.99 -16.07 -1.37
CA LYS A 52 2.55 -15.92 0.01
C LYS A 52 2.50 -14.44 0.41
N LEU A 53 3.57 -13.69 0.14
CA LEU A 53 3.64 -12.25 0.43
C LEU A 53 2.59 -11.47 -0.37
N CYS A 54 2.41 -11.78 -1.64
CA CYS A 54 1.37 -11.21 -2.50
C CYS A 54 -0.02 -11.38 -1.87
N TYR A 55 -0.39 -12.61 -1.54
CA TYR A 55 -1.70 -12.92 -0.96
C TYR A 55 -1.91 -12.21 0.39
N GLU A 56 -0.95 -12.31 1.31
CA GLU A 56 -1.06 -11.71 2.64
C GLU A 56 -1.17 -10.18 2.59
N SER A 57 -0.43 -9.55 1.69
CA SER A 57 -0.43 -8.08 1.53
C SER A 57 -1.72 -7.52 0.90
N LEU A 58 -2.42 -8.30 0.07
CA LEU A 58 -3.61 -7.86 -0.65
C LEU A 58 -4.93 -8.31 -0.01
N LEU A 59 -4.90 -9.29 0.90
CA LEU A 59 -6.08 -9.88 1.49
C LEU A 59 -7.02 -8.86 2.15
N THR A 60 -6.46 -7.86 2.83
CA THR A 60 -7.24 -6.80 3.50
C THR A 60 -7.97 -5.87 2.53
N GLN A 61 -7.60 -5.88 1.26
CA GLN A 61 -8.18 -5.06 0.20
C GLN A 61 -9.13 -5.83 -0.71
N ALA A 62 -9.48 -7.07 -0.36
CA ALA A 62 -10.27 -7.97 -1.21
C ALA A 62 -11.62 -7.38 -1.64
N SER A 63 -12.28 -6.58 -0.78
CA SER A 63 -13.54 -5.91 -1.11
C SER A 63 -13.39 -4.81 -2.18
N MET A 64 -12.23 -4.16 -2.25
CA MET A 64 -11.92 -3.15 -3.28
C MET A 64 -11.41 -3.80 -4.57
N ILE A 65 -10.62 -4.84 -4.47
CA ILE A 65 -10.05 -5.57 -5.60
C ILE A 65 -11.15 -6.31 -6.38
N GLN A 66 -12.12 -6.89 -5.67
CA GLN A 66 -13.17 -7.73 -6.25
C GLN A 66 -12.55 -8.86 -7.11
N THR A 67 -12.82 -8.87 -8.42
CA THR A 67 -12.26 -9.83 -9.40
C THR A 67 -11.63 -9.10 -10.60
N SER A 68 -11.14 -7.88 -10.38
CA SER A 68 -10.59 -7.05 -11.45
C SER A 68 -9.06 -7.16 -11.52
N PRO A 69 -8.49 -7.58 -12.68
CA PRO A 69 -7.05 -7.58 -12.90
C PRO A 69 -6.40 -6.19 -12.76
N GLN A 70 -7.11 -5.14 -13.18
CA GLN A 70 -6.63 -3.77 -13.01
C GLN A 70 -6.56 -3.36 -11.54
N LEU A 71 -7.62 -3.67 -10.77
CA LEU A 71 -7.69 -3.27 -9.36
C LEU A 71 -6.69 -4.03 -8.49
N ILE A 72 -6.40 -5.32 -8.79
CA ILE A 72 -5.38 -6.05 -8.03
C ILE A 72 -3.97 -5.52 -8.31
N ALA A 73 -3.64 -5.19 -9.56
CA ALA A 73 -2.36 -4.56 -9.91
C ALA A 73 -2.22 -3.18 -9.24
N HIS A 74 -3.25 -2.35 -9.33
CA HIS A 74 -3.31 -1.04 -8.66
C HIS A 74 -3.16 -1.16 -7.13
N ALA A 75 -3.82 -2.13 -6.50
CA ALA A 75 -3.71 -2.38 -5.06
C ALA A 75 -2.29 -2.81 -4.67
N ALA A 76 -1.65 -3.66 -5.47
CA ALA A 76 -0.28 -4.09 -5.25
C ALA A 76 0.72 -2.91 -5.31
N LEU A 77 0.59 -2.02 -6.30
CA LEU A 77 1.40 -0.80 -6.39
C LEU A 77 1.21 0.10 -5.16
N ASN A 78 -0.02 0.26 -4.68
CA ASN A 78 -0.30 1.08 -3.47
C ASN A 78 0.30 0.48 -2.20
N VAL A 79 0.26 -0.83 -2.03
CA VAL A 79 0.91 -1.53 -0.89
C VAL A 79 2.42 -1.32 -0.95
N THR A 80 3.02 -1.48 -2.12
CA THR A 80 4.46 -1.27 -2.34
C THR A 80 4.85 0.18 -2.02
N LEU A 81 4.13 1.17 -2.56
CA LEU A 81 4.35 2.59 -2.29
C LEU A 81 4.27 2.92 -0.79
N SER A 82 3.27 2.39 -0.09
CA SER A 82 3.11 2.60 1.36
C SER A 82 4.29 2.01 2.13
N THR A 83 4.77 0.84 1.73
CA THR A 83 5.92 0.16 2.35
C THR A 83 7.22 0.90 2.07
N ALA A 84 7.45 1.37 0.84
CA ALA A 84 8.61 2.17 0.46
C ALA A 84 8.69 3.47 1.28
N LYS A 85 7.60 4.23 1.37
CA LYS A 85 7.53 5.46 2.19
C LYS A 85 7.85 5.22 3.66
N SER A 86 7.28 4.17 4.25
CA SER A 86 7.53 3.86 5.67
C SER A 86 8.97 3.42 5.91
N THR A 87 9.58 2.74 4.93
CA THR A 87 10.97 2.28 5.01
C THR A 87 11.94 3.45 4.79
N SER A 88 11.71 4.35 3.83
CA SER A 88 12.51 5.56 3.66
C SER A 88 12.51 6.40 4.96
N ALA A 89 11.34 6.65 5.56
CA ALA A 89 11.25 7.36 6.82
C ALA A 89 12.03 6.67 7.97
N LEU A 90 12.03 5.33 8.00
CA LEU A 90 12.82 4.56 8.95
C LEU A 90 14.33 4.74 8.69
N MET A 91 14.79 4.70 7.42
CA MET A 91 16.19 4.90 7.06
C MET A 91 16.68 6.29 7.47
N VAL A 92 15.91 7.34 7.19
CA VAL A 92 16.21 8.72 7.64
C VAL A 92 16.37 8.79 9.17
N LYS A 93 15.52 8.09 9.91
CA LYS A 93 15.62 8.04 11.38
C LYS A 93 16.85 7.27 11.85
N LEU A 94 17.15 6.13 11.22
CA LEU A 94 18.32 5.31 11.56
C LEU A 94 19.62 6.03 11.26
N ALA A 95 19.73 6.74 10.14
CA ALA A 95 20.93 7.51 9.78
C ALA A 95 21.31 8.59 10.82
N LYS A 96 20.36 9.02 11.64
CA LYS A 96 20.57 9.98 12.74
C LYS A 96 20.89 9.31 14.09
N SER A 97 20.96 7.98 14.15
CA SER A 97 21.21 7.26 15.39
C SER A 97 22.68 7.35 15.79
N GLN A 98 22.94 7.35 17.11
CA GLN A 98 24.31 7.32 17.63
C GLN A 98 24.94 5.94 17.47
N GLY A 99 26.26 5.91 17.33
CA GLY A 99 27.04 4.67 17.29
C GLY A 99 27.15 4.01 15.91
N LEU A 100 26.63 4.65 14.86
CA LEU A 100 26.85 4.21 13.49
C LEU A 100 28.22 4.63 12.97
N LYS A 101 28.81 3.80 12.11
CA LYS A 101 30.02 4.16 11.38
C LYS A 101 29.69 5.13 10.24
N PRO A 102 30.62 6.02 9.83
CA PRO A 102 30.39 6.91 8.69
C PRO A 102 29.95 6.18 7.41
N THR A 103 30.49 4.98 7.16
CA THR A 103 30.11 4.13 6.01
C THR A 103 28.67 3.61 6.09
N GLU A 104 28.15 3.38 7.31
CA GLU A 104 26.75 2.96 7.50
C GLU A 104 25.80 4.14 7.30
N VAL A 105 26.20 5.32 7.77
CA VAL A 105 25.42 6.56 7.54
C VAL A 105 25.36 6.88 6.04
N GLY A 106 26.49 6.81 5.34
CA GLY A 106 26.56 7.04 3.89
C GLY A 106 25.63 6.08 3.14
N ALA A 107 25.76 4.78 3.38
CA ALA A 107 24.92 3.79 2.73
C ALA A 107 23.41 3.97 3.04
N MET A 108 23.06 4.49 4.22
CA MET A 108 21.67 4.83 4.52
C MET A 108 21.18 6.06 3.76
N GLN A 109 22.04 7.05 3.56
CA GLN A 109 21.72 8.26 2.78
C GLN A 109 21.52 7.91 1.31
N ASP A 110 22.44 7.15 0.71
CA ASP A 110 22.32 6.65 -0.68
C ASP A 110 21.02 5.85 -0.84
N CYS A 111 20.71 4.97 0.11
CA CYS A 111 19.47 4.19 0.08
C CYS A 111 18.20 5.03 0.24
N VAL A 112 18.26 6.17 0.95
CA VAL A 112 17.13 7.11 1.02
C VAL A 112 16.89 7.73 -0.35
N GLU A 113 17.92 8.11 -1.09
CA GLU A 113 17.82 8.64 -2.46
C GLU A 113 17.16 7.61 -3.39
N GLU A 114 17.67 6.37 -3.42
CA GLU A 114 17.07 5.27 -4.21
C GLU A 114 15.59 5.00 -3.83
N LEU A 115 15.24 5.09 -2.55
CA LEU A 115 13.86 4.93 -2.12
C LEU A 115 12.96 6.12 -2.47
N GLU A 116 13.51 7.33 -2.60
CA GLU A 116 12.77 8.49 -3.09
C GLU A 116 12.45 8.35 -4.57
N ASP A 117 13.39 7.87 -5.39
CA ASP A 117 13.16 7.54 -6.79
C ASP A 117 12.13 6.42 -6.95
N THR A 118 12.26 5.31 -6.20
CA THR A 118 11.25 4.25 -6.10
C THR A 118 9.84 4.81 -5.81
N ILE A 119 9.72 5.72 -4.83
CA ILE A 119 8.45 6.33 -4.43
C ILE A 119 7.86 7.14 -5.58
N ASP A 120 8.67 7.88 -6.32
CA ASP A 120 8.20 8.71 -7.42
C ASP A 120 7.78 7.87 -8.63
N GLU A 121 8.50 6.81 -8.94
CA GLU A 121 8.15 5.86 -10.00
C GLU A 121 6.86 5.10 -9.69
N LEU A 122 6.68 4.64 -8.46
CA LEU A 122 5.43 4.02 -8.04
C LEU A 122 4.25 5.00 -8.06
N ARG A 123 4.45 6.28 -7.73
CA ARG A 123 3.41 7.32 -7.85
C ARG A 123 3.00 7.54 -9.29
N LYS A 124 3.96 7.66 -10.22
CA LYS A 124 3.71 7.76 -11.66
C LYS A 124 2.91 6.57 -12.14
N SER A 125 3.37 5.35 -11.80
CA SER A 125 2.70 4.10 -12.16
C SER A 125 1.25 4.03 -11.69
N ILE A 126 0.97 4.43 -10.43
CA ILE A 126 -0.38 4.44 -9.86
C ILE A 126 -1.26 5.47 -10.56
N SER A 127 -0.72 6.68 -10.82
CA SER A 127 -1.44 7.73 -11.54
C SER A 127 -1.83 7.29 -12.95
N GLU A 128 -0.91 6.69 -13.66
CA GLU A 128 -1.10 6.22 -15.04
C GLU A 128 -2.09 5.07 -15.10
N MET A 129 -1.97 4.09 -14.20
CA MET A 129 -2.93 2.97 -14.08
C MET A 129 -4.38 3.46 -13.92
N GLY A 130 -4.59 4.58 -13.22
CA GLY A 130 -5.91 5.20 -13.04
C GLY A 130 -6.46 5.88 -14.31
N GLN A 131 -5.61 6.15 -15.30
CA GLN A 131 -5.96 6.86 -16.53
C GLN A 131 -6.03 5.95 -17.77
N ILE A 132 -5.72 4.67 -17.63
CA ILE A 132 -5.76 3.69 -18.72
C ILE A 132 -7.18 3.58 -19.28
N LYS A 133 -7.28 3.77 -20.61
CA LYS A 133 -8.50 3.57 -21.42
C LYS A 133 -8.14 2.73 -22.64
N GLY A 134 -9.13 2.18 -23.33
CA GLY A 134 -8.90 1.31 -24.49
C GLY A 134 -7.99 1.93 -25.55
N SER A 135 -8.14 3.24 -25.83
CA SER A 135 -7.36 3.92 -26.87
C SER A 135 -5.90 4.21 -26.51
N ASN A 136 -5.54 4.26 -25.20
CA ASN A 136 -4.19 4.57 -24.75
C ASN A 136 -3.53 3.40 -23.99
N PHE A 137 -4.19 2.24 -23.96
CA PHE A 137 -3.79 1.10 -23.14
C PHE A 137 -2.32 0.70 -23.36
N GLY A 138 -1.93 0.45 -24.62
CA GLY A 138 -0.59 -0.04 -24.94
C GLY A 138 0.54 0.90 -24.52
N LEU A 139 0.35 2.22 -24.68
CA LEU A 139 1.33 3.22 -24.26
C LEU A 139 1.43 3.25 -22.72
N MET A 140 0.31 3.48 -22.07
CA MET A 140 0.28 3.68 -20.60
C MET A 140 0.70 2.44 -19.82
N ILE A 141 0.31 1.25 -20.25
CA ILE A 141 0.75 0.02 -19.57
C ILE A 141 2.25 -0.22 -19.71
N ASN A 142 2.84 0.13 -20.87
CA ASN A 142 4.28 0.06 -21.09
C ASN A 142 5.05 1.04 -20.19
N ASP A 143 4.53 2.24 -20.00
CA ASP A 143 5.12 3.23 -19.08
C ASP A 143 5.06 2.73 -17.63
N VAL A 144 3.92 2.19 -17.21
CA VAL A 144 3.78 1.56 -15.87
C VAL A 144 4.79 0.42 -15.68
N GLN A 145 4.93 -0.48 -16.67
CA GLN A 145 5.91 -1.57 -16.61
C GLN A 145 7.35 -1.06 -16.50
N THR A 146 7.66 0.01 -17.21
CA THR A 146 8.99 0.64 -17.19
C THR A 146 9.30 1.22 -15.82
N TRP A 147 8.40 2.03 -15.26
CA TRP A 147 8.62 2.66 -13.95
C TRP A 147 8.65 1.64 -12.81
N VAL A 148 7.78 0.63 -12.82
CA VAL A 148 7.82 -0.41 -11.79
C VAL A 148 9.11 -1.24 -11.88
N SER A 149 9.65 -1.45 -13.09
CA SER A 149 10.94 -2.12 -13.29
C SER A 149 12.11 -1.27 -12.81
N ALA A 150 12.06 0.04 -13.01
CA ALA A 150 13.05 0.99 -12.50
C ALA A 150 13.03 0.99 -10.95
N ALA A 151 11.87 1.14 -10.32
CA ALA A 151 11.70 1.04 -8.88
C ALA A 151 12.32 -0.24 -8.29
N LEU A 152 12.14 -1.40 -8.94
CA LEU A 152 12.79 -2.65 -8.52
C LEU A 152 14.32 -2.60 -8.61
N THR A 153 14.86 -1.87 -9.57
CA THR A 153 16.31 -1.67 -9.74
C THR A 153 16.87 -0.83 -8.60
N ASP A 154 16.22 0.28 -8.26
CA ASP A 154 16.62 1.18 -7.17
C ASP A 154 16.62 0.45 -5.82
N GLU A 155 15.59 -0.36 -5.56
CA GLU A 155 15.50 -1.19 -4.36
C GLU A 155 16.65 -2.20 -4.25
N ASN A 156 17.06 -2.82 -5.37
CA ASN A 156 18.20 -3.72 -5.40
C ASN A 156 19.51 -2.95 -5.20
N THR A 157 19.67 -1.78 -5.81
CA THR A 157 20.84 -0.90 -5.62
C THR A 157 21.00 -0.51 -4.16
N CYS A 158 19.92 -0.07 -3.51
CA CYS A 158 19.89 0.18 -2.07
C CYS A 158 20.31 -1.07 -1.26
N ALA A 159 19.76 -2.25 -1.56
CA ALA A 159 20.10 -3.49 -0.85
C ALA A 159 21.59 -3.86 -0.99
N ASP A 160 22.18 -3.62 -2.16
CA ASP A 160 23.58 -3.92 -2.46
C ASP A 160 24.53 -2.95 -1.75
N GLY A 161 24.15 -1.70 -1.55
CA GLY A 161 24.89 -0.72 -0.73
C GLY A 161 25.20 -1.23 0.69
N PHE A 162 24.36 -2.13 1.23
CA PHE A 162 24.59 -2.82 2.51
C PHE A 162 25.31 -4.17 2.37
N GLY A 163 25.83 -4.52 1.17
CA GLY A 163 26.55 -5.79 0.91
C GLY A 163 27.93 -5.88 1.57
N GLY A 164 28.59 -4.76 1.87
CA GLY A 164 29.97 -4.65 2.30
C GLY A 164 30.31 -5.40 3.61
N LYS A 165 31.57 -5.88 3.70
CA LYS A 165 32.08 -6.62 4.89
C LYS A 165 32.26 -5.71 6.11
N ASN A 166 32.38 -4.39 5.92
CA ASN A 166 32.66 -3.40 6.97
C ASN A 166 31.39 -2.87 7.65
N MET A 167 30.21 -3.32 7.25
CA MET A 167 28.95 -2.94 7.84
C MET A 167 28.69 -3.70 9.15
N ASN A 168 28.08 -3.03 10.14
CA ASN A 168 27.61 -3.67 11.37
C ASN A 168 26.55 -4.73 11.04
N GLY A 169 26.74 -5.94 11.54
CA GLY A 169 25.88 -7.08 11.20
C GLY A 169 24.39 -6.86 11.55
N SER A 170 24.09 -6.21 12.67
CA SER A 170 22.71 -5.96 13.11
C SER A 170 22.01 -4.88 12.26
N VAL A 171 22.69 -3.77 11.98
CA VAL A 171 22.17 -2.69 11.12
C VAL A 171 21.98 -3.21 9.71
N LYS A 172 23.00 -3.84 9.14
CA LYS A 172 22.95 -4.49 7.82
C LYS A 172 21.75 -5.43 7.68
N THR A 173 21.57 -6.34 8.64
CA THR A 173 20.48 -7.31 8.60
C THR A 173 19.11 -6.63 8.69
N ALA A 174 18.93 -5.68 9.59
CA ALA A 174 17.67 -4.97 9.77
C ALA A 174 17.28 -4.17 8.52
N VAL A 175 18.23 -3.42 7.94
CA VAL A 175 17.99 -2.61 6.73
C VAL A 175 17.70 -3.50 5.54
N ARG A 176 18.58 -4.44 5.24
CA ARG A 176 18.38 -5.35 4.09
C ARG A 176 17.07 -6.11 4.15
N SER A 177 16.64 -6.56 5.32
CA SER A 177 15.35 -7.24 5.47
C SER A 177 14.19 -6.35 5.04
N LYS A 178 14.22 -5.05 5.33
CA LYS A 178 13.19 -4.10 4.93
C LYS A 178 13.20 -3.85 3.42
N ILE A 179 14.38 -3.61 2.85
CA ILE A 179 14.53 -3.35 1.41
C ILE A 179 14.13 -4.58 0.59
N VAL A 180 14.60 -5.76 0.96
CA VAL A 180 14.22 -7.01 0.30
C VAL A 180 12.69 -7.23 0.35
N THR A 181 12.03 -6.84 1.44
CA THR A 181 10.56 -6.92 1.52
C THR A 181 9.90 -6.01 0.48
N ILE A 182 10.39 -4.78 0.30
CA ILE A 182 9.86 -3.88 -0.73
C ILE A 182 10.12 -4.47 -2.12
N ALA A 183 11.33 -4.90 -2.43
CA ALA A 183 11.69 -5.50 -3.71
C ALA A 183 10.82 -6.72 -4.06
N HIS A 184 10.48 -7.54 -3.07
CA HIS A 184 9.54 -8.65 -3.27
C HIS A 184 8.11 -8.16 -3.56
N LEU A 185 7.66 -7.08 -2.91
CA LEU A 185 6.35 -6.47 -3.19
C LEU A 185 6.33 -5.83 -4.58
N THR A 186 7.39 -5.13 -4.98
CA THR A 186 7.53 -4.53 -6.31
C THR A 186 7.56 -5.59 -7.40
N SER A 187 8.31 -6.68 -7.20
CA SER A 187 8.32 -7.84 -8.10
C SER A 187 6.92 -8.45 -8.27
N ASN A 188 6.17 -8.61 -7.18
CA ASN A 188 4.79 -9.08 -7.24
C ASN A 188 3.86 -8.09 -7.96
N ALA A 189 4.02 -6.78 -7.69
CA ALA A 189 3.24 -5.74 -8.36
C ALA A 189 3.51 -5.74 -9.88
N LEU A 190 4.77 -5.85 -10.29
CA LEU A 190 5.15 -5.95 -11.70
C LEU A 190 4.54 -7.20 -12.36
N ALA A 191 4.56 -8.35 -11.70
CA ALA A 191 3.93 -9.56 -12.21
C ALA A 191 2.42 -9.39 -12.41
N LEU A 192 1.72 -8.72 -11.50
CA LEU A 192 0.28 -8.42 -11.61
C LEU A 192 -0.01 -7.38 -12.70
N VAL A 193 0.85 -6.36 -12.88
CA VAL A 193 0.79 -5.43 -14.00
C VAL A 193 0.96 -6.16 -15.33
N ASN A 194 1.94 -7.04 -15.44
CA ASN A 194 2.18 -7.87 -16.62
C ASN A 194 0.99 -8.79 -16.94
N SER A 195 0.40 -9.38 -15.89
CA SER A 195 -0.81 -10.18 -16.03
C SER A 195 -1.97 -9.33 -16.56
N TYR A 196 -2.18 -8.12 -16.03
CA TYR A 196 -3.21 -7.20 -16.53
C TYR A 196 -2.95 -6.81 -18.00
N ALA A 197 -1.70 -6.55 -18.38
CA ALA A 197 -1.30 -6.24 -19.74
C ALA A 197 -1.69 -7.37 -20.71
N SER A 198 -1.47 -8.64 -20.32
CA SER A 198 -1.73 -9.80 -21.18
C SER A 198 -3.22 -10.07 -21.47
N PHE A 199 -4.15 -9.49 -20.72
CA PHE A 199 -5.58 -9.59 -21.01
C PHE A 199 -6.05 -8.65 -22.13
N HIS A 200 -5.19 -7.73 -22.59
CA HIS A 200 -5.55 -6.67 -23.54
C HIS A 200 -4.64 -6.64 -24.79
N GLY A 201 -3.64 -7.55 -24.84
CA GLY A 201 -2.68 -7.70 -25.94
C GLY A 201 -3.07 -8.74 -26.99
#